data_fbcad45aeb691fd3716a8897c73bb7f1
#
_entry.id   fbcad45aeb691fd3716a8897c73bb7f1
#
_cell.length_a   1.000
_cell.length_b   1.000
_cell.length_c   1.000
_cell.angle_alpha   90.00
_cell.angle_beta   90.00
_cell.angle_gamma   90.00
#
_symmetry.space_group_name_H-M   'P 1'
#
loop_
_entity.id
_entity.type
_entity.pdbx_description
1 polymer ?
#
loop_
_entity_poly.entity_id
_entity_poly.type
_entity_poly.pdbx_seq_one_letter_code
_entity_poly.pdbx_strand_id
1 'polypeptide(L)'
;GMVKKGLETLPVTERIETARIFVEMEHRFYEHAVSVIGRCQGTILERNFAADVSLLVETAQTQAEKLMSALGEISAGRIRVKRAGDES
;
A
#
# COMPACT_ATOMS: atom_id res chain seq x y z
N GLY A 1 27.98 12.21 -19.20
CA GLY A 1 28.05 12.21 -19.35
C GLY A 1 28.12 12.48 -19.13
N MET A 2 28.28 12.04 -19.54
CA MET A 2 28.46 12.15 -19.60
C MET A 2 28.28 12.44 -19.14
N VAL A 3 28.21 12.13 -19.22
CA VAL A 3 28.13 12.23 -19.08
C VAL A 3 27.99 12.44 -18.66
N LYS A 4 28.06 12.11 -18.75
CA LYS A 4 28.04 12.13 -18.54
C LYS A 4 27.76 12.31 -18.01
N LYS A 5 27.89 12.18 -18.14
CA LYS A 5 27.67 12.22 -17.69
C LYS A 5 27.06 12.34 -17.17
N GLY A 6 27.04 12.22 -17.11
CA GLY A 6 26.46 11.91 -16.72
C GLY A 6 25.96 11.93 -16.14
N LEU A 7 26.02 11.68 -16.07
CA LEU A 7 25.59 11.50 -15.60
C LEU A 7 24.92 11.45 -15.02
N GLU A 8 24.78 11.20 -14.98
CA GLU A 8 24.29 10.96 -14.50
C GLU A 8 23.56 10.70 -14.05
N THR A 9 23.61 10.45 -14.03
CA THR A 9 23.05 10.05 -13.55
C THR A 9 22.27 9.91 -13.05
N LEU A 10 22.02 9.56 -13.02
CA LEU A 10 21.37 9.26 -12.50
C LEU A 10 20.59 9.05 -12.11
N PRO A 11 20.22 8.98 -11.86
CA PRO A 11 19.56 8.60 -11.24
C PRO A 11 18.69 8.28 -11.15
N VAL A 12 18.41 8.25 -11.24
CA VAL A 12 17.55 7.81 -11.35
C VAL A 12 17.10 6.70 -11.08
N THR A 13 17.35 6.47 -10.98
CA THR A 13 17.25 5.30 -10.77
C THR A 13 16.60 4.90 -9.73
N GLU A 14 16.16 5.58 -9.07
CA GLU A 14 15.50 5.28 -8.11
C GLU A 14 14.20 5.13 -8.40
N ARG A 15 13.68 4.34 -9.14
CA ARG A 15 12.39 4.13 -9.30
C ARG A 15 11.91 3.42 -8.18
N ILE A 16 11.24 3.94 -7.26
CA ILE A 16 10.60 3.24 -6.20
C ILE A 16 9.37 2.67 -6.76
N GLU A 17 9.27 1.38 -6.83
CA GLU A 17 8.08 0.76 -7.30
C GLU A 17 7.05 0.76 -6.23
N THR A 18 5.84 1.09 -6.55
CA THR A 18 4.74 1.08 -5.60
C THR A 18 3.80 -0.07 -5.93
N ALA A 19 3.08 -0.49 -4.91
CA ALA A 19 2.08 -1.54 -5.07
C ALA A 19 0.76 -1.00 -4.58
N ARG A 20 -0.31 -1.38 -5.23
CA ARG A 20 -1.63 -1.01 -4.79
C ARG A 20 -2.26 -2.22 -4.15
N ILE A 21 -2.91 -1.98 -3.03
CA ILE A 21 -3.52 -3.03 -2.26
C ILE A 21 -4.95 -2.67 -2.01
N PHE A 22 -5.84 -3.60 -2.30
CA PHE A 22 -7.24 -3.41 -2.06
C PHE A 22 -7.55 -4.06 -0.72
N VAL A 23 -8.10 -3.29 0.21
CA VAL A 23 -8.34 -3.73 1.56
C VAL A 23 -9.82 -3.66 1.85
N GLU A 24 -10.38 -4.74 2.37
CA GLU A 24 -11.77 -4.78 2.75
C GLU A 24 -11.87 -5.14 4.22
N MET A 25 -12.75 -4.49 4.95
CA MET A 25 -12.87 -4.74 6.37
C MET A 25 -14.22 -4.30 6.86
N GLU A 26 -14.57 -4.72 8.07
CA GLU A 26 -15.77 -4.22 8.72
C GLU A 26 -15.50 -2.82 9.20
N HIS A 27 -16.57 -2.06 9.39
CA HIS A 27 -16.44 -0.66 9.80
C HIS A 27 -15.65 -0.50 11.08
N ARG A 28 -15.77 -1.45 11.98
CA ARG A 28 -15.08 -1.32 13.27
C ARG A 28 -13.57 -1.43 13.15
N PHE A 29 -13.09 -1.99 12.05
CA PHE A 29 -11.65 -2.11 11.84
C PHE A 29 -11.08 -0.93 11.07
N TYR A 30 -11.95 -0.04 10.61
CA TYR A 30 -11.52 1.02 9.73
C TYR A 30 -10.43 1.90 10.36
N GLU A 31 -10.65 2.33 11.58
CA GLU A 31 -9.68 3.20 12.22
C GLU A 31 -8.36 2.51 12.46
N HIS A 32 -8.41 1.24 12.85
CA HIS A 32 -7.19 0.49 13.04
C HIS A 32 -6.44 0.34 11.73
N ALA A 33 -7.16 0.07 10.66
CA ALA A 33 -6.53 -0.10 9.37
C ALA A 33 -5.87 1.19 8.90
N VAL A 34 -6.56 2.31 9.07
CA VAL A 34 -6.01 3.59 8.67
C VAL A 34 -4.74 3.88 9.45
N SER A 35 -4.73 3.56 10.73
CA SER A 35 -3.56 3.78 11.55
C SER A 35 -2.37 2.96 11.06
N VAL A 36 -2.62 1.71 10.73
CA VAL A 36 -1.57 0.83 10.22
C VAL A 36 -1.07 1.32 8.87
N ILE A 37 -1.99 1.73 8.01
CA ILE A 37 -1.62 2.24 6.70
C ILE A 37 -0.71 3.45 6.86
N GLY A 38 -1.05 4.33 7.79
CA GLY A 38 -0.21 5.49 8.04
C GLY A 38 1.17 5.13 8.53
N ARG A 39 1.25 4.11 9.37
CA ARG A 39 2.55 3.69 9.88
C ARG A 39 3.43 3.13 8.78
N CYS A 40 2.83 2.47 7.82
CA CYS A 40 3.57 1.90 6.71
C CYS A 40 3.73 2.89 5.57
N GLN A 41 3.40 4.15 5.83
CA GLN A 41 3.54 5.19 4.84
C GLN A 41 2.72 4.93 3.59
N GLY A 42 1.58 4.29 3.78
CA GLY A 42 0.66 4.05 2.68
C GLY A 42 -0.20 5.26 2.42
N THR A 43 -0.70 5.35 1.22
CA THR A 43 -1.60 6.42 0.84
C THR A 43 -2.92 5.80 0.44
N ILE A 44 -4.00 6.30 1.01
CA ILE A 44 -5.32 5.82 0.65
C ILE A 44 -5.79 6.58 -0.58
N LEU A 45 -5.93 5.85 -1.67
CA LEU A 45 -6.34 6.46 -2.94
C LEU A 45 -7.84 6.56 -3.05
N GLU A 46 -8.54 5.55 -2.55
CA GLU A 46 -9.98 5.55 -2.60
C GLU A 46 -10.56 4.93 -1.37
N ARG A 47 -11.72 5.39 -0.99
CA ARG A 47 -12.46 4.82 0.12
C ARG A 47 -13.87 4.60 -0.33
N ASN A 48 -14.42 3.46 0.04
CA ASN A 48 -15.78 3.15 -0.30
C ASN A 48 -16.45 2.60 0.94
N PHE A 49 -17.50 3.27 1.40
CA PHE A 49 -18.21 2.85 2.58
C PHE A 49 -19.54 2.26 2.14
N ALA A 50 -19.68 0.99 2.26
CA ALA A 50 -20.90 0.31 1.93
C ALA A 50 -21.21 -0.62 3.09
N ALA A 51 -21.66 -1.82 2.81
CA ALA A 51 -21.85 -2.79 3.88
C ALA A 51 -20.54 -3.01 4.61
N ASP A 52 -19.45 -3.06 3.84
CA ASP A 52 -18.12 -3.13 4.40
C ASP A 52 -17.32 -1.96 3.88
N VAL A 53 -16.23 -1.66 4.53
CA VAL A 53 -15.35 -0.59 4.09
C VAL A 53 -14.32 -1.15 3.15
N SER A 54 -14.13 -0.49 2.02
CA SER A 54 -13.12 -0.88 1.05
C SER A 54 -12.16 0.29 0.87
N LEU A 55 -10.89 -0.02 0.84
CA LEU A 55 -9.87 1.01 0.67
C LEU A 55 -8.91 0.58 -0.42
N LEU A 56 -8.51 1.53 -1.24
CA LEU A 56 -7.45 1.29 -2.19
C LEU A 56 -6.23 2.03 -1.69
N VAL A 57 -5.18 1.32 -1.40
CA VAL A 57 -4.00 1.87 -0.77
C VAL A 57 -2.81 1.69 -1.67
N GLU A 58 -1.99 2.73 -1.75
CA GLU A 58 -0.75 2.64 -2.50
C GLU A 58 0.40 2.79 -1.53
N THR A 59 1.38 1.92 -1.61
CA THR A 59 2.53 2.00 -0.74
C THR A 59 3.73 1.44 -1.50
N ALA A 60 4.92 1.65 -0.97
CA ALA A 60 6.11 1.10 -1.60
C ALA A 60 6.03 -0.42 -1.59
N GLN A 61 6.54 -1.04 -2.63
CA GLN A 61 6.48 -2.47 -2.71
C GLN A 61 7.13 -3.14 -1.54
N THR A 62 8.20 -2.54 -1.03
CA THR A 62 8.88 -3.10 0.13
C THR A 62 8.05 -3.03 1.38
N GLN A 63 7.07 -2.11 1.43
CA GLN A 63 6.20 -1.99 2.59
C GLN A 63 4.91 -2.77 2.44
N ALA A 64 4.60 -3.19 1.23
CA ALA A 64 3.32 -3.82 0.96
C ALA A 64 3.12 -5.08 1.80
N GLU A 65 4.13 -5.90 1.89
CA GLU A 65 4.00 -7.12 2.66
C GLU A 65 3.85 -6.84 4.13
N LYS A 66 4.58 -5.87 4.63
CA LYS A 66 4.43 -5.51 6.02
C LYS A 66 3.05 -5.00 6.31
N LEU A 67 2.52 -4.20 5.40
CA LEU A 67 1.18 -3.67 5.56
C LEU A 67 0.15 -4.79 5.58
N MET A 68 0.25 -5.70 4.63
CA MET A 68 -0.70 -6.79 4.57
C MET A 68 -0.62 -7.67 5.82
N SER A 69 0.59 -7.92 6.27
CA SER A 69 0.78 -8.73 7.45
C SER A 69 0.22 -8.03 8.70
N ALA A 70 0.49 -6.74 8.82
CA ALA A 70 0.01 -6.00 9.96
C ALA A 70 -1.52 -5.95 9.99
N LEU A 71 -2.14 -5.75 8.83
CA LEU A 71 -3.59 -5.71 8.78
C LEU A 71 -4.18 -7.07 9.17
N GLY A 72 -3.54 -8.13 8.76
CA GLY A 72 -3.99 -9.45 9.16
C GLY A 72 -3.88 -9.66 10.66
N GLU A 73 -2.81 -9.15 11.24
CA GLU A 73 -2.60 -9.35 12.66
C GLU A 73 -3.56 -8.57 13.53
N ILE A 74 -3.83 -7.32 13.20
CA ILE A 74 -4.69 -6.52 14.04
C ILE A 74 -6.13 -7.01 14.00
N SER A 75 -6.48 -7.76 12.98
CA SER A 75 -7.85 -8.21 12.82
C SER A 75 -8.01 -9.70 12.97
N ALA A 76 -6.94 -10.39 13.29
CA ALA A 76 -6.96 -11.84 13.39
C ALA A 76 -7.45 -12.47 12.08
N GLY A 77 -7.05 -11.88 10.97
CA GLY A 77 -7.38 -12.40 9.67
C GLY A 77 -8.73 -11.98 9.12
N ARG A 78 -9.41 -11.06 9.82
CA ARG A 78 -10.71 -10.65 9.34
C ARG A 78 -10.66 -9.59 8.26
N ILE A 79 -9.58 -8.83 8.20
CA ILE A 79 -9.40 -7.86 7.15
C ILE A 79 -8.87 -8.58 5.91
N ARG A 80 -9.50 -8.36 4.78
CA ARG A 80 -9.09 -9.00 3.54
C ARG A 80 -8.20 -8.05 2.78
N VAL A 81 -7.11 -8.55 2.27
CA VAL A 81 -6.19 -7.75 1.47
C VAL A 81 -5.91 -8.47 0.17
N LYS A 82 -5.82 -7.71 -0.90
CA LYS A 82 -5.52 -8.24 -2.19
C LYS A 82 -4.64 -7.27 -2.90
N ARG A 83 -3.76 -7.75 -3.73
CA ARG A 83 -2.97 -6.86 -4.55
C ARG A 83 -3.80 -6.42 -5.72
N ALA A 84 -3.94 -5.13 -5.86
CA ALA A 84 -4.72 -4.58 -6.94
C ALA A 84 -3.78 -4.11 -8.03
N GLY A 85 -4.20 -4.16 -9.23
CA GLY A 85 -3.40 -3.70 -10.32
C GLY A 85 -2.19 -4.52 -10.62
N ASP A 86 -2.22 -5.77 -10.23
CA ASP A 86 -1.12 -6.50 -10.38
C ASP A 86 -1.08 -7.13 -11.63
N GLU A 87 -0.70 -6.84 -12.59
CA GLU A 87 -0.78 -7.40 -13.69
C GLU A 87 0.28 -7.80 -14.12
N SER A 88 0.82 -7.91 -14.08
CA SER A 88 1.86 -8.32 -14.46
C SER A 88 2.16 -8.95 -14.87
#